data_33fe40f1762df05eaf27ac0ddfe7f66f
#
_entry.id   33fe40f1762df05eaf27ac0ddfe7f66f
#
_cell.length_a   1.000
_cell.length_b   1.000
_cell.length_c   1.000
_cell.angle_alpha   90.00
_cell.angle_beta   90.00
_cell.angle_gamma   90.00
#
_symmetry.space_group_name_H-M   'P 1'
#
loop_
_entity.id
_entity.type
_entity.pdbx_description
1 polymer ?
#
loop_
_entity_poly.entity_id
_entity_poly.type
_entity_poly.pdbx_seq_one_letter_code
_entity_poly.pdbx_strand_id
1 'polypeptide(L)'
;MDLDTGKAVTFGGPGQEHVPISKAVQASAALPGLFPPVEIDGHYYVDGALKKTLNASLALEDGAELVIGINPLVPYDADAANRRAGHRSKVDMEKLIEGGLPVVLSQTFRTLIHSRMHAGLEKYAAKYKNASIVLFEPGADDPEMFFTNLFSYASRKRVCEHAYQRTRADLLKRRFELEPVFAKFGITLDIDALKDEKRTLDSRVFKAHQPSRHQRLNDATIDLADVVIDLEQWVKRRHA
;
A
#
# COMPACT_ATOMS: atom_id res chain seq x y z
N MET A 1 3.90 4.54 16.97
CA MET A 1 4.36 3.90 18.22
C MET A 1 5.43 4.80 18.84
N ASP A 2 5.30 5.11 20.11
CA ASP A 2 6.30 5.84 20.88
C ASP A 2 7.52 4.92 21.14
N LEU A 3 8.71 5.36 20.77
CA LEU A 3 9.95 4.59 20.93
C LEU A 3 10.43 4.56 22.38
N ASP A 4 10.17 5.62 23.15
CA ASP A 4 10.66 5.72 24.53
C ASP A 4 9.92 4.75 25.46
N THR A 5 8.64 4.51 25.17
CA THR A 5 7.78 3.67 26.01
C THR A 5 7.37 2.35 25.38
N GLY A 6 7.55 2.21 24.06
CA GLY A 6 7.05 1.09 23.29
C GLY A 6 5.51 1.02 23.20
N LYS A 7 4.79 2.07 23.59
CA LYS A 7 3.32 2.10 23.58
C LYS A 7 2.77 2.57 22.23
N ALA A 8 1.58 2.08 21.88
CA ALA A 8 0.81 2.67 20.79
C ALA A 8 0.23 4.01 21.27
N VAL A 9 0.32 5.03 20.41
CA VAL A 9 -0.26 6.36 20.65
C VAL A 9 -1.25 6.66 19.54
N THR A 10 -2.41 7.21 19.89
CA THR A 10 -3.43 7.66 18.94
C THR A 10 -3.42 9.18 18.91
N PHE A 11 -2.90 9.74 17.81
CA PHE A 11 -2.94 11.19 17.60
C PHE A 11 -4.38 11.63 17.32
N GLY A 12 -4.75 12.79 17.86
CA GLY A 12 -6.14 13.28 17.87
C GLY A 12 -7.00 12.73 19.01
N GLY A 13 -6.50 11.74 19.75
CA GLY A 13 -7.13 11.27 21.00
C GLY A 13 -6.72 12.10 22.21
N PRO A 14 -7.23 11.75 23.43
CA PRO A 14 -7.00 12.52 24.65
C PRO A 14 -5.53 12.80 24.93
N GLY A 15 -5.18 14.08 25.07
CA GLY A 15 -3.83 14.58 25.29
C GLY A 15 -2.96 14.68 24.04
N GLN A 16 -3.49 14.34 22.85
CA GLN A 16 -2.79 14.39 21.56
C GLN A 16 -3.55 15.20 20.50
N GLU A 17 -4.54 15.98 20.90
CA GLU A 17 -5.44 16.76 20.01
C GLU A 17 -4.70 17.92 19.32
N HIS A 18 -3.63 18.41 19.94
CA HIS A 18 -2.81 19.53 19.46
C HIS A 18 -1.85 19.13 18.33
N VAL A 19 -1.62 17.83 18.13
CA VAL A 19 -0.65 17.36 17.11
C VAL A 19 -1.22 17.59 15.72
N PRO A 20 -0.53 18.34 14.83
CA PRO A 20 -0.98 18.56 13.47
C PRO A 20 -1.08 17.25 12.69
N ILE A 21 -2.12 17.12 11.86
CA ILE A 21 -2.35 15.92 11.03
C ILE A 21 -1.11 15.56 10.20
N SER A 22 -0.39 16.54 9.65
CA SER A 22 0.83 16.31 8.88
C SER A 22 1.94 15.62 9.70
N LYS A 23 2.11 16.01 10.97
CA LYS A 23 3.07 15.38 11.88
C LYS A 23 2.61 13.98 12.31
N ALA A 24 1.33 13.83 12.60
CA ALA A 24 0.73 12.53 12.93
C ALA A 24 0.90 11.52 11.78
N VAL A 25 0.64 11.95 10.54
CA VAL A 25 0.84 11.11 9.32
C VAL A 25 2.31 10.79 9.12
N GLN A 26 3.21 11.77 9.28
CA GLN A 26 4.65 11.55 9.19
C GLN A 26 5.13 10.50 10.19
N ALA A 27 4.69 10.59 11.45
CA ALA A 27 5.03 9.63 12.51
C ALA A 27 4.43 8.24 12.23
N SER A 28 3.19 8.19 11.72
CA SER A 28 2.49 6.95 11.38
C SER A 28 3.09 6.23 10.16
N ALA A 29 3.80 6.96 9.29
CA ALA A 29 4.47 6.41 8.11
C ALA A 29 5.98 6.22 8.31
N ALA A 30 6.53 6.51 9.49
CA ALA A 30 7.96 6.39 9.79
C ALA A 30 8.35 4.93 10.05
N LEU A 31 8.33 4.10 9.00
CA LEU A 31 8.71 2.70 9.08
C LEU A 31 10.21 2.57 9.37
N PRO A 32 10.61 1.89 10.47
CA PRO A 32 12.02 1.73 10.82
C PRO A 32 12.85 1.10 9.69
N GLY A 33 14.04 1.64 9.47
CA GLY A 33 14.94 1.23 8.39
C GLY A 33 14.65 1.89 7.04
N LEU A 34 13.47 2.53 6.87
CA LEU A 34 13.14 3.31 5.67
C LEU A 34 13.07 4.81 5.95
N PHE A 35 12.55 5.19 7.12
CA PHE A 35 12.41 6.58 7.51
C PHE A 35 12.94 6.81 8.93
N PRO A 36 13.47 8.02 9.22
CA PRO A 36 13.88 8.37 10.57
C PRO A 36 12.65 8.50 11.48
N PRO A 37 12.81 8.29 12.80
CA PRO A 37 11.79 8.60 13.78
C PRO A 37 11.36 10.07 13.74
N VAL A 38 10.12 10.34 14.07
CA VAL A 38 9.57 11.71 14.11
C VAL A 38 9.47 12.19 15.55
N GLU A 39 10.10 13.33 15.82
CA GLU A 39 10.00 13.97 17.13
C GLU A 39 8.71 14.79 17.24
N ILE A 40 7.94 14.56 18.31
CA ILE A 40 6.76 15.30 18.71
C ILE A 40 6.80 15.47 20.23
N ASP A 41 6.81 16.70 20.72
CA ASP A 41 6.80 17.05 22.14
C ASP A 41 7.92 16.36 22.97
N GLY A 42 9.11 16.22 22.37
CA GLY A 42 10.27 15.61 23.03
C GLY A 42 10.25 14.07 23.04
N HIS A 43 9.26 13.43 22.43
CA HIS A 43 9.18 11.98 22.24
C HIS A 43 9.44 11.59 20.77
N TYR A 44 9.99 10.41 20.56
CA TYR A 44 10.26 9.88 19.22
C TYR A 44 9.26 8.82 18.82
N TYR A 45 8.69 8.99 17.64
CA TYR A 45 7.64 8.11 17.11
C TYR A 45 8.07 7.41 15.82
N VAL A 46 7.65 6.16 15.70
CA VAL A 46 7.76 5.34 14.48
C VAL A 46 6.42 4.74 14.11
N ASP A 47 6.35 4.14 12.91
CA ASP A 47 5.14 3.51 12.39
C ASP A 47 4.50 2.55 13.41
N GLY A 48 3.21 2.73 13.61
CA GLY A 48 2.40 1.90 14.51
C GLY A 48 2.13 0.49 14.00
N ALA A 49 2.37 0.22 12.72
CA ALA A 49 2.13 -1.10 12.11
C ALA A 49 2.92 -2.22 12.79
N LEU A 50 4.08 -1.91 13.38
CA LEU A 50 4.87 -2.85 14.16
C LEU A 50 4.14 -3.36 15.41
N LYS A 51 3.22 -2.58 15.96
CA LYS A 51 2.46 -2.93 17.17
C LYS A 51 1.02 -3.31 16.87
N LYS A 52 0.35 -2.58 16.00
CA LYS A 52 -1.05 -2.76 15.66
C LYS A 52 -1.28 -2.43 14.19
N THR A 53 -1.23 -3.44 13.35
CA THR A 53 -1.40 -3.27 11.91
C THR A 53 -2.86 -2.98 11.59
N LEU A 54 -3.08 -2.03 10.67
CA LEU A 54 -4.40 -1.59 10.17
C LEU A 54 -5.34 -1.01 11.24
N ASN A 55 -5.00 -0.98 12.47
CA ASN A 55 -5.70 -0.44 13.65
C ASN A 55 -7.24 -0.22 13.52
N ALA A 56 -7.93 -1.13 12.81
CA ALA A 56 -9.37 -1.07 12.55
C ALA A 56 -10.20 -1.05 13.84
N SER A 57 -9.62 -1.51 14.95
CA SER A 57 -10.29 -1.52 16.24
C SER A 57 -10.72 -0.12 16.72
N LEU A 58 -9.99 0.95 16.37
CA LEU A 58 -10.41 2.31 16.76
C LEU A 58 -11.73 2.67 16.10
N ALA A 59 -11.84 2.49 14.78
CA ALA A 59 -13.09 2.74 14.07
C ALA A 59 -14.25 1.87 14.58
N LEU A 60 -13.97 0.60 14.88
CA LEU A 60 -14.96 -0.34 15.41
C LEU A 60 -15.40 0.02 16.85
N GLU A 61 -14.48 0.52 17.69
CA GLU A 61 -14.76 0.99 19.03
C GLU A 61 -15.58 2.29 19.00
N ASP A 62 -15.37 3.13 17.98
CA ASP A 62 -16.17 4.34 17.71
C ASP A 62 -17.51 4.04 17.01
N GLY A 63 -17.86 2.77 16.82
CA GLY A 63 -19.18 2.35 16.31
C GLY A 63 -19.26 2.21 14.78
N ALA A 64 -18.15 2.16 14.05
CA ALA A 64 -18.18 1.87 12.62
C ALA A 64 -18.70 0.46 12.35
N GLU A 65 -19.73 0.35 11.50
CA GLU A 65 -20.31 -0.93 11.09
C GLU A 65 -19.66 -1.47 9.80
N LEU A 66 -19.02 -0.62 9.00
CA LEU A 66 -18.21 -1.00 7.85
C LEU A 66 -16.83 -0.34 7.92
N VAL A 67 -15.79 -1.16 7.89
CA VAL A 67 -14.40 -0.70 7.76
C VAL A 67 -13.82 -1.21 6.45
N ILE A 68 -13.42 -0.28 5.57
CA ILE A 68 -12.69 -0.59 4.34
C ILE A 68 -11.20 -0.35 4.61
N GLY A 69 -10.45 -1.43 4.67
CA GLY A 69 -9.00 -1.42 4.87
C GLY A 69 -8.25 -1.51 3.54
N ILE A 70 -7.16 -0.75 3.42
CA ILE A 70 -6.24 -0.81 2.29
C ILE A 70 -4.85 -1.17 2.84
N ASN A 71 -4.31 -2.31 2.43
CA ASN A 71 -2.97 -2.74 2.79
C ASN A 71 -2.09 -2.82 1.55
N PRO A 72 -1.20 -1.86 1.29
CA PRO A 72 -0.27 -1.94 0.16
C PRO A 72 0.96 -2.82 0.43
N LEU A 73 1.17 -3.25 1.69
CA LEU A 73 2.38 -3.91 2.15
C LEU A 73 2.19 -5.43 2.28
N VAL A 74 2.06 -6.12 1.16
CA VAL A 74 1.96 -7.58 1.11
C VAL A 74 3.36 -8.18 0.86
N PRO A 75 3.74 -9.27 1.55
CA PRO A 75 4.98 -9.99 1.24
C PRO A 75 4.90 -10.61 -0.15
N TYR A 76 6.04 -10.65 -0.85
CA TYR A 76 6.12 -11.27 -2.16
C TYR A 76 6.21 -12.80 -2.05
N ASP A 77 5.38 -13.52 -2.80
CA ASP A 77 5.39 -14.96 -2.94
C ASP A 77 5.90 -15.34 -4.34
N ALA A 78 7.19 -15.64 -4.43
CA ALA A 78 7.84 -16.01 -5.68
C ALA A 78 7.25 -17.32 -6.28
N ASP A 79 6.80 -18.25 -5.44
CA ASP A 79 6.20 -19.49 -5.92
C ASP A 79 4.80 -19.26 -6.51
N ALA A 80 4.01 -18.38 -5.91
CA ALA A 80 2.72 -17.97 -6.46
C ALA A 80 2.89 -17.24 -7.79
N ALA A 81 3.84 -16.31 -7.87
CA ALA A 81 4.18 -15.59 -9.09
C ALA A 81 4.64 -16.53 -10.22
N ASN A 82 5.49 -17.51 -9.90
CA ASN A 82 5.97 -18.51 -10.85
C ASN A 82 4.84 -19.43 -11.35
N ARG A 83 3.94 -19.87 -10.48
CA ARG A 83 2.75 -20.65 -10.88
C ARG A 83 1.88 -19.89 -11.86
N ARG A 84 1.69 -18.59 -11.64
CA ARG A 84 0.88 -17.72 -12.51
C ARG A 84 1.54 -17.48 -13.86
N ALA A 85 2.86 -17.29 -13.90
CA ALA A 85 3.62 -17.05 -15.12
C ALA A 85 3.84 -18.32 -15.98
N GLY A 86 3.49 -19.50 -15.46
CA GLY A 86 3.71 -20.76 -16.15
C GLY A 86 5.18 -21.18 -16.32
N HIS A 87 6.10 -20.43 -15.73
CA HIS A 87 7.54 -20.67 -15.77
C HIS A 87 8.12 -20.53 -14.36
N ARG A 88 9.02 -21.43 -13.98
CA ARG A 88 9.86 -21.25 -12.79
C ARG A 88 10.89 -20.15 -13.10
N SER A 89 10.55 -18.92 -12.86
CA SER A 89 11.49 -17.81 -12.96
C SER A 89 12.40 -17.81 -11.72
N LYS A 90 13.61 -18.33 -11.82
CA LYS A 90 14.66 -18.10 -10.81
C LYS A 90 14.96 -16.61 -10.60
N VAL A 91 14.65 -15.81 -11.59
CA VAL A 91 14.94 -14.37 -11.66
C VAL A 91 14.35 -13.57 -10.49
N ASP A 92 13.18 -13.95 -9.97
CA ASP A 92 12.55 -13.17 -8.89
C ASP A 92 13.13 -13.50 -7.51
N MET A 93 13.58 -14.74 -7.29
CA MET A 93 14.31 -15.11 -6.07
C MET A 93 15.70 -14.49 -6.04
N GLU A 94 16.41 -14.49 -7.18
CA GLU A 94 17.71 -13.83 -7.33
C GLU A 94 17.61 -12.34 -7.04
N LYS A 95 16.57 -11.66 -7.53
CA LYS A 95 16.30 -10.22 -7.22
C LYS A 95 16.11 -9.94 -5.73
N LEU A 96 15.47 -10.85 -4.98
CA LEU A 96 15.32 -10.70 -3.53
C LEU A 96 16.67 -10.75 -2.81
N ILE A 97 17.58 -11.64 -3.24
CA ILE A 97 18.89 -11.82 -2.64
C ILE A 97 19.85 -10.73 -3.12
N GLU A 98 19.90 -10.46 -4.43
CA GLU A 98 20.76 -9.45 -5.05
C GLU A 98 20.42 -8.02 -4.62
N GLY A 99 19.16 -7.77 -4.23
CA GLY A 99 18.71 -6.48 -3.67
C GLY A 99 19.33 -6.16 -2.31
N GLY A 100 20.02 -7.10 -1.71
CA GLY A 100 20.77 -6.94 -0.45
C GLY A 100 19.87 -6.68 0.76
N LEU A 101 20.49 -6.18 1.82
CA LEU A 101 19.85 -5.96 3.11
C LEU A 101 18.54 -5.13 3.05
N PRO A 102 18.43 -4.04 2.27
CA PRO A 102 17.18 -3.28 2.20
C PRO A 102 15.98 -4.09 1.69
N VAL A 103 16.18 -4.94 0.69
CA VAL A 103 15.11 -5.77 0.12
C VAL A 103 14.73 -6.89 1.07
N VAL A 104 15.71 -7.53 1.71
CA VAL A 104 15.48 -8.56 2.73
C VAL A 104 14.70 -7.99 3.92
N LEU A 105 15.09 -6.83 4.43
CA LEU A 105 14.38 -6.14 5.50
C LEU A 105 12.95 -5.77 5.07
N SER A 106 12.78 -5.25 3.86
CA SER A 106 11.46 -4.92 3.31
C SER A 106 10.55 -6.15 3.29
N GLN A 107 11.03 -7.29 2.78
CA GLN A 107 10.28 -8.54 2.77
C GLN A 107 9.95 -9.02 4.19
N THR A 108 10.92 -8.97 5.10
CA THR A 108 10.75 -9.37 6.50
C THR A 108 9.69 -8.52 7.19
N PHE A 109 9.75 -7.18 7.06
CA PHE A 109 8.74 -6.28 7.64
C PHE A 109 7.36 -6.52 7.05
N ARG A 110 7.25 -6.69 5.73
CA ARG A 110 5.97 -7.01 5.07
C ARG A 110 5.39 -8.32 5.63
N THR A 111 6.20 -9.35 5.80
CA THR A 111 5.76 -10.64 6.36
C THR A 111 5.28 -10.49 7.79
N LEU A 112 5.99 -9.75 8.65
CA LEU A 112 5.59 -9.48 10.02
C LEU A 112 4.28 -8.70 10.09
N ILE A 113 4.17 -7.62 9.33
CA ILE A 113 2.99 -6.75 9.25
C ILE A 113 1.78 -7.55 8.78
N HIS A 114 1.93 -8.31 7.70
CA HIS A 114 0.86 -9.11 7.11
C HIS A 114 0.36 -10.20 8.08
N SER A 115 1.26 -10.94 8.70
CA SER A 115 0.92 -11.97 9.68
C SER A 115 0.14 -11.39 10.88
N ARG A 116 0.61 -10.26 11.43
CA ARG A 116 -0.06 -9.59 12.54
C ARG A 116 -1.41 -9.01 12.16
N MET A 117 -1.55 -8.50 10.95
CA MET A 117 -2.81 -7.97 10.41
C MET A 117 -3.87 -9.07 10.36
N HIS A 118 -3.56 -10.22 9.76
CA HIS A 118 -4.50 -11.34 9.66
C HIS A 118 -4.94 -11.84 11.04
N ALA A 119 -4.00 -12.03 11.97
CA ALA A 119 -4.34 -12.38 13.36
C ALA A 119 -5.20 -11.31 14.06
N GLY A 120 -5.03 -10.04 13.71
CA GLY A 120 -5.87 -8.94 14.18
C GLY A 120 -7.27 -9.00 13.61
N LEU A 121 -7.41 -9.22 12.29
CA LEU A 121 -8.71 -9.30 11.61
C LEU A 121 -9.56 -10.47 12.13
N GLU A 122 -8.96 -11.64 12.37
CA GLU A 122 -9.65 -12.79 12.98
C GLU A 122 -10.23 -12.43 14.37
N LYS A 123 -9.45 -11.73 15.20
CA LYS A 123 -9.91 -11.26 16.52
C LYS A 123 -11.04 -10.24 16.40
N TYR A 124 -10.96 -9.34 15.41
CA TYR A 124 -12.03 -8.35 15.17
C TYR A 124 -13.31 -9.02 14.70
N ALA A 125 -13.24 -9.98 13.78
CA ALA A 125 -14.39 -10.75 13.32
C ALA A 125 -15.08 -11.50 14.48
N ALA A 126 -14.31 -12.02 15.44
CA ALA A 126 -14.85 -12.67 16.63
C ALA A 126 -15.51 -11.69 17.62
N LYS A 127 -14.91 -10.49 17.80
CA LYS A 127 -15.36 -9.49 18.79
C LYS A 127 -16.52 -8.63 18.27
N TYR A 128 -16.49 -8.21 17.00
CA TYR A 128 -17.43 -7.24 16.42
C TYR A 128 -18.33 -7.93 15.38
N LYS A 129 -19.24 -8.78 15.84
CA LYS A 129 -20.09 -9.63 14.97
C LYS A 129 -21.04 -8.86 14.06
N ASN A 130 -21.37 -7.61 14.40
CA ASN A 130 -22.28 -6.75 13.63
C ASN A 130 -21.56 -5.83 12.65
N ALA A 131 -20.22 -5.80 12.69
CA ALA A 131 -19.41 -5.00 11.79
C ALA A 131 -18.83 -5.85 10.66
N SER A 132 -18.65 -5.22 9.51
CA SER A 132 -18.02 -5.80 8.34
C SER A 132 -16.66 -5.15 8.09
N ILE A 133 -15.63 -5.96 7.84
CA ILE A 133 -14.31 -5.47 7.48
C ILE A 133 -13.99 -6.01 6.10
N VAL A 134 -13.78 -5.11 5.14
CA VAL A 134 -13.38 -5.43 3.77
C VAL A 134 -11.95 -4.98 3.57
N LEU A 135 -11.05 -5.91 3.26
CA LEU A 135 -9.64 -5.63 3.02
C LEU A 135 -9.35 -5.65 1.51
N PHE A 136 -8.65 -4.62 1.04
CA PHE A 136 -8.05 -4.55 -0.28
C PHE A 136 -6.54 -4.56 -0.16
N GLU A 137 -5.92 -5.49 -0.88
CA GLU A 137 -4.47 -5.63 -0.92
C GLU A 137 -4.01 -6.18 -2.28
N PRO A 138 -2.76 -5.88 -2.71
CA PRO A 138 -2.20 -6.48 -3.92
C PRO A 138 -2.04 -7.98 -3.74
N GLY A 139 -2.05 -8.71 -4.85
CA GLY A 139 -1.70 -10.13 -4.83
C GLY A 139 -0.25 -10.32 -4.37
N ALA A 140 0.01 -11.36 -3.58
CA ALA A 140 1.38 -11.71 -3.19
C ALA A 140 2.27 -12.09 -4.40
N ASP A 141 1.66 -12.38 -5.53
CA ASP A 141 2.27 -12.69 -6.83
C ASP A 141 2.46 -11.48 -7.74
N ASP A 142 2.37 -10.25 -7.19
CA ASP A 142 2.45 -9.00 -7.96
C ASP A 142 3.84 -8.36 -7.84
N PRO A 143 4.77 -8.64 -8.79
CA PRO A 143 6.14 -8.12 -8.73
C PRO A 143 6.19 -6.60 -8.94
N GLU A 144 5.22 -6.01 -9.67
CA GLU A 144 5.19 -4.57 -9.89
C GLU A 144 4.93 -3.81 -8.60
N MET A 145 4.01 -4.29 -7.77
CA MET A 145 3.75 -3.68 -6.45
C MET A 145 4.88 -3.93 -5.46
N PHE A 146 5.61 -5.04 -5.57
CA PHE A 146 6.67 -5.37 -4.63
C PHE A 146 8.00 -4.69 -4.96
N PHE A 147 8.47 -4.78 -6.23
CA PHE A 147 9.79 -4.30 -6.65
C PHE A 147 9.82 -2.83 -7.08
N THR A 148 8.67 -2.14 -7.09
CA THR A 148 8.65 -0.72 -7.40
C THR A 148 9.45 0.07 -6.36
N ASN A 149 10.32 0.98 -6.86
CA ASN A 149 11.05 1.89 -6.00
C ASN A 149 10.09 2.89 -5.34
N LEU A 150 9.87 2.72 -4.03
CA LEU A 150 8.97 3.57 -3.23
C LEU A 150 9.42 5.04 -3.15
N PHE A 151 10.70 5.30 -3.43
CA PHE A 151 11.28 6.66 -3.42
C PHE A 151 11.26 7.32 -4.81
N SER A 152 10.87 6.59 -5.86
CA SER A 152 10.74 7.15 -7.21
C SER A 152 9.37 7.80 -7.40
N TYR A 153 9.36 9.13 -7.49
CA TYR A 153 8.15 9.89 -7.78
C TYR A 153 7.65 9.67 -9.23
N ALA A 154 8.53 9.35 -10.16
CA ALA A 154 8.19 9.16 -11.57
C ALA A 154 7.34 7.91 -11.81
N SER A 155 7.58 6.82 -11.07
CA SER A 155 6.80 5.58 -11.21
C SER A 155 5.36 5.68 -10.68
N ARG A 156 5.01 6.76 -9.94
CA ARG A 156 3.73 6.89 -9.25
C ARG A 156 2.49 6.71 -10.14
N LYS A 157 2.48 7.30 -11.34
CA LYS A 157 1.34 7.19 -12.26
C LYS A 157 1.14 5.75 -12.72
N ARG A 158 2.23 5.07 -13.08
CA ARG A 158 2.21 3.67 -13.49
C ARG A 158 1.72 2.77 -12.36
N VAL A 159 2.25 2.96 -11.16
CA VAL A 159 1.86 2.16 -9.97
C VAL A 159 0.40 2.41 -9.61
N CYS A 160 -0.07 3.66 -9.64
CA CYS A 160 -1.47 3.98 -9.39
C CYS A 160 -2.40 3.35 -10.43
N GLU A 161 -2.04 3.42 -11.73
CA GLU A 161 -2.82 2.77 -12.78
C GLU A 161 -2.83 1.24 -12.60
N HIS A 162 -1.68 0.64 -12.33
CA HIS A 162 -1.57 -0.79 -12.06
C HIS A 162 -2.46 -1.18 -10.86
N ALA A 163 -2.35 -0.50 -9.73
CA ALA A 163 -3.17 -0.74 -8.55
C ALA A 163 -4.67 -0.56 -8.84
N TYR A 164 -5.03 0.46 -9.61
CA TYR A 164 -6.41 0.71 -10.03
C TYR A 164 -6.97 -0.47 -10.85
N GLN A 165 -6.23 -0.95 -11.85
CA GLN A 165 -6.67 -2.09 -12.67
C GLN A 165 -6.75 -3.39 -11.85
N ARG A 166 -5.79 -3.62 -10.96
CA ARG A 166 -5.79 -4.80 -10.06
C ARG A 166 -6.96 -4.77 -9.09
N THR A 167 -7.27 -3.62 -8.51
CA THR A 167 -8.43 -3.44 -7.62
C THR A 167 -9.75 -3.67 -8.37
N ARG A 168 -9.88 -3.16 -9.60
CA ARG A 168 -11.06 -3.44 -10.43
C ARG A 168 -11.25 -4.92 -10.71
N ALA A 169 -10.18 -5.62 -11.05
CA ALA A 169 -10.20 -7.06 -11.28
C ALA A 169 -10.56 -7.84 -10.00
N ASP A 170 -10.04 -7.42 -8.84
CA ASP A 170 -10.37 -8.02 -7.53
C ASP A 170 -11.85 -7.79 -7.16
N LEU A 171 -12.36 -6.57 -7.31
CA LEU A 171 -13.78 -6.26 -7.11
C LEU A 171 -14.68 -7.12 -7.99
N LEU A 172 -14.34 -7.30 -9.26
CA LEU A 172 -15.10 -8.14 -10.17
C LEU A 172 -15.03 -9.62 -9.79
N LYS A 173 -13.87 -10.11 -9.39
CA LYS A 173 -13.64 -11.48 -8.94
C LYS A 173 -14.42 -11.79 -7.66
N ARG A 174 -14.37 -10.88 -6.69
CA ARG A 174 -15.00 -11.02 -5.37
C ARG A 174 -16.43 -10.49 -5.31
N ARG A 175 -17.03 -10.11 -6.43
CA ARG A 175 -18.34 -9.45 -6.47
C ARG A 175 -19.42 -10.15 -5.66
N PHE A 176 -19.54 -11.49 -5.79
CA PHE A 176 -20.57 -12.27 -5.08
C PHE A 176 -20.36 -12.29 -3.56
N GLU A 177 -19.14 -12.10 -3.08
CA GLU A 177 -18.80 -11.95 -1.67
C GLU A 177 -19.09 -10.52 -1.19
N LEU A 178 -18.71 -9.51 -2.00
CA LEU A 178 -18.73 -8.10 -1.61
C LEU A 178 -20.10 -7.43 -1.78
N GLU A 179 -20.86 -7.76 -2.82
CA GLU A 179 -22.19 -7.18 -3.07
C GLU A 179 -23.13 -7.31 -1.87
N PRO A 180 -23.29 -8.48 -1.20
CA PRO A 180 -24.17 -8.58 -0.03
C PRO A 180 -23.70 -7.76 1.16
N VAL A 181 -22.37 -7.59 1.32
CA VAL A 181 -21.79 -6.76 2.37
C VAL A 181 -22.06 -5.29 2.10
N PHE A 182 -21.73 -4.83 0.91
CA PHE A 182 -21.88 -3.43 0.51
C PHE A 182 -23.35 -2.97 0.44
N ALA A 183 -24.25 -3.84 0.01
CA ALA A 183 -25.69 -3.54 -0.07
C ALA A 183 -26.29 -3.16 1.28
N LYS A 184 -25.79 -3.74 2.40
CA LYS A 184 -26.24 -3.37 3.76
C LYS A 184 -25.99 -1.89 4.07
N PHE A 185 -25.02 -1.27 3.40
CA PHE A 185 -24.60 0.11 3.60
C PHE A 185 -24.99 1.02 2.41
N GLY A 186 -25.87 0.55 1.53
CA GLY A 186 -26.32 1.32 0.37
C GLY A 186 -25.26 1.50 -0.72
N ILE A 187 -24.19 0.69 -0.70
CA ILE A 187 -23.11 0.74 -1.70
C ILE A 187 -23.40 -0.30 -2.78
N THR A 188 -23.39 0.13 -4.05
CA THR A 188 -23.56 -0.74 -5.20
C THR A 188 -22.30 -0.81 -6.04
N LEU A 189 -21.99 -1.98 -6.60
CA LEU A 189 -20.88 -2.15 -7.54
C LEU A 189 -21.37 -1.88 -8.97
N ASP A 190 -20.74 -0.93 -9.64
CA ASP A 190 -20.96 -0.64 -11.05
C ASP A 190 -20.22 -1.67 -11.91
N ILE A 191 -20.89 -2.78 -12.23
CA ILE A 191 -20.31 -3.91 -12.94
C ILE A 191 -19.84 -3.52 -14.36
N ASP A 192 -20.57 -2.63 -15.03
CA ASP A 192 -20.18 -2.19 -16.37
C ASP A 192 -18.88 -1.37 -16.32
N ALA A 193 -18.74 -0.51 -15.30
CA ALA A 193 -17.51 0.21 -15.04
C ALA A 193 -16.33 -0.74 -14.69
N LEU A 194 -16.60 -1.83 -13.97
CA LEU A 194 -15.56 -2.82 -13.62
C LEU A 194 -15.11 -3.63 -14.84
N LYS A 195 -15.98 -3.88 -15.81
CA LYS A 195 -15.69 -4.64 -17.05
C LYS A 195 -15.12 -3.77 -18.18
N ASP A 196 -15.22 -2.45 -18.09
CA ASP A 196 -14.75 -1.54 -19.15
C ASP A 196 -13.22 -1.58 -19.28
N GLU A 197 -12.70 -2.35 -20.23
CA GLU A 197 -11.26 -2.50 -20.47
C GLU A 197 -10.56 -1.19 -20.91
N LYS A 198 -11.33 -0.21 -21.43
CA LYS A 198 -10.79 1.09 -21.84
C LYS A 198 -10.68 2.09 -20.70
N ARG A 199 -11.20 1.74 -19.56
CA ARG A 199 -11.24 2.62 -18.39
C ARG A 199 -9.87 2.65 -17.71
N THR A 200 -9.32 3.84 -17.58
CA THR A 200 -8.07 4.11 -16.86
C THR A 200 -8.34 5.01 -15.65
N LEU A 201 -7.40 5.08 -14.72
CA LEU A 201 -7.44 6.01 -13.62
C LEU A 201 -7.56 7.47 -14.13
N ASP A 202 -6.76 7.82 -15.16
CA ASP A 202 -6.76 9.14 -15.78
C ASP A 202 -8.11 9.51 -16.40
N SER A 203 -8.86 8.56 -16.93
CA SER A 203 -10.14 8.83 -17.62
C SER A 203 -11.21 9.41 -16.69
N ARG A 204 -11.04 9.33 -15.37
CA ARG A 204 -12.01 9.83 -14.38
C ARG A 204 -11.44 10.83 -13.37
N VAL A 205 -10.27 10.59 -12.84
CA VAL A 205 -9.69 11.43 -11.77
C VAL A 205 -9.15 12.74 -12.32
N PHE A 206 -8.66 12.74 -13.56
CA PHE A 206 -7.98 13.90 -14.17
C PHE A 206 -8.78 14.64 -15.23
N LYS A 207 -10.04 14.25 -15.53
CA LYS A 207 -10.91 15.01 -16.44
C LYS A 207 -11.18 16.46 -15.98
N ALA A 208 -10.95 16.77 -14.72
CA ALA A 208 -11.14 18.11 -14.16
C ALA A 208 -9.92 19.04 -14.36
N HIS A 209 -8.74 18.49 -14.69
CA HIS A 209 -7.52 19.28 -14.91
C HIS A 209 -6.78 18.75 -16.13
N GLN A 210 -7.04 19.32 -17.30
CA GLN A 210 -6.09 19.14 -18.42
C GLN A 210 -4.78 19.83 -17.99
N PRO A 211 -3.67 19.08 -17.85
CA PRO A 211 -2.41 19.69 -17.47
C PRO A 211 -2.02 20.73 -18.53
N SER A 212 -1.58 21.89 -18.09
CA SER A 212 -1.08 22.93 -19.00
C SER A 212 0.06 22.37 -19.84
N ARG A 213 0.33 23.00 -21.02
CA ARG A 213 1.45 22.60 -21.89
C ARG A 213 2.77 22.54 -21.12
N HIS A 214 2.95 23.44 -20.13
CA HIS A 214 4.13 23.50 -19.25
C HIS A 214 4.20 22.29 -18.31
N GLN A 215 3.08 21.88 -17.73
CA GLN A 215 3.03 20.68 -16.88
C GLN A 215 3.32 19.41 -17.65
N ARG A 216 2.79 19.27 -18.89
CA ARG A 216 3.09 18.11 -19.75
C ARG A 216 4.56 18.04 -20.14
N LEU A 217 5.21 19.20 -20.42
CA LEU A 217 6.64 19.27 -20.69
C LEU A 217 7.47 18.92 -19.46
N ASN A 218 7.09 19.40 -18.29
CA ASN A 218 7.79 19.10 -17.03
C ASN A 218 7.66 17.61 -16.66
N ASP A 219 6.47 17.03 -16.79
CA ASP A 219 6.24 15.58 -16.58
C ASP A 219 7.09 14.73 -17.55
N ALA A 220 7.12 15.10 -18.85
CA ALA A 220 7.94 14.41 -19.85
C ALA A 220 9.46 14.54 -19.59
N THR A 221 9.90 15.66 -19.05
CA THR A 221 11.31 15.88 -18.69
C THR A 221 11.71 15.05 -17.47
N ILE A 222 10.81 14.90 -16.49
CA ILE A 222 11.01 14.03 -15.33
C ILE A 222 11.07 12.57 -15.77
N ASP A 223 10.13 12.13 -16.59
CA ASP A 223 10.11 10.75 -17.13
C ASP A 223 11.38 10.43 -17.92
N LEU A 224 11.90 11.39 -18.71
CA LEU A 224 13.18 11.26 -19.43
C LEU A 224 14.38 11.16 -18.49
N ALA A 225 14.43 11.99 -17.45
CA ALA A 225 15.50 11.95 -16.45
C ALA A 225 15.59 10.58 -15.75
N ASP A 226 14.46 9.98 -15.42
CA ASP A 226 14.43 8.66 -14.79
C ASP A 226 14.87 7.54 -15.74
N VAL A 227 14.48 7.60 -17.02
CA VAL A 227 14.96 6.65 -18.04
C VAL A 227 16.48 6.77 -18.18
N VAL A 228 17.04 7.97 -18.13
CA VAL A 228 18.50 8.20 -18.17
C VAL A 228 19.18 7.60 -16.94
N ILE A 229 18.64 7.80 -15.76
CA ILE A 229 19.16 7.21 -14.51
C ILE A 229 19.14 5.68 -14.57
N ASP A 230 18.05 5.09 -15.04
CA ASP A 230 17.93 3.63 -15.21
C ASP A 230 18.94 3.08 -16.23
N LEU A 231 19.15 3.80 -17.33
CA LEU A 231 20.17 3.49 -18.34
C LEU A 231 21.58 3.57 -17.77
N GLU A 232 21.90 4.61 -17.01
CA GLU A 232 23.21 4.75 -16.35
C GLU A 232 23.47 3.61 -15.36
N GLN A 233 22.48 3.22 -14.58
CA GLN A 233 22.59 2.08 -13.67
C GLN A 233 22.77 0.76 -14.42
N TRP A 234 22.06 0.58 -15.54
CA TRP A 234 22.20 -0.60 -16.37
C TRP A 234 23.59 -0.69 -17.03
N VAL A 235 24.12 0.43 -17.53
CA VAL A 235 25.47 0.50 -18.10
C VAL A 235 26.52 0.18 -17.04
N LYS A 236 26.41 0.76 -15.84
CA LYS A 236 27.32 0.47 -14.72
C LYS A 236 27.34 -1.01 -14.33
N ARG A 237 26.18 -1.69 -14.36
CA ARG A 237 26.07 -3.14 -14.08
C ARG A 237 26.69 -4.04 -15.14
N ARG A 238 26.83 -3.55 -16.39
CA ARG A 238 27.47 -4.32 -17.50
C ARG A 238 28.97 -4.19 -17.55
N HIS A 239 29.54 -3.19 -16.88
CA HIS A 239 30.97 -2.90 -16.87
C HIS A 239 31.62 -3.22 -15.49
N ALA A 240 30.86 -3.74 -14.53
CA ALA A 240 31.32 -4.31 -13.28
C ALA A 240 31.30 -5.85 -13.34
#